data_3d8b4e17187aa542e746bed0b6901d20
#
_entry.id   3d8b4e17187aa542e746bed0b6901d20
#
_cell.length_a   1.000
_cell.length_b   1.000
_cell.length_c   1.000
_cell.angle_alpha   90.00
_cell.angle_beta   90.00
_cell.angle_gamma   90.00
#
_symmetry.space_group_name_H-M   'P 1'
#
loop_
_entity.id
_entity.type
_entity.pdbx_description
1 polymer ?
#
loop_
_entity_poly.entity_id
_entity_poly.type
_entity_poly.pdbx_seq_one_letter_code
_entity_poly.pdbx_strand_id
1 'polypeptide(L)'
;MTAQFAYPSDREEASAAQVRALEALLIEKGVITGGTVDKVLGYFESEMTPLNGRKIVARAWTDPEFARRLAADTPAAVAELDLPDGMAGAEGEHIAAVVNEPGIHNLVICTLCSCFPWPVLGLPPYWYKDPVFRARAAREPRKVLKELGVALEDDTEVR
;
A
#
# COMPACT_ATOMS: atom_id res chain seq x y z
N MET A 1 11.84 6.76 10.37
CA MET A 1 10.40 7.09 10.52
C MET A 1 10.27 7.98 11.74
N THR A 2 9.72 9.18 11.62
CA THR A 2 9.54 10.10 12.76
C THR A 2 8.46 9.55 13.70
N ALA A 3 8.56 9.85 15.01
CA ALA A 3 7.65 9.35 16.05
C ALA A 3 6.16 9.62 15.77
N GLN A 4 5.85 10.66 14.99
CA GLN A 4 4.48 11.01 14.60
C GLN A 4 3.79 9.99 13.68
N PHE A 5 4.55 9.08 13.08
CA PHE A 5 4.04 7.98 12.25
C PHE A 5 4.10 6.62 12.96
N ALA A 6 4.46 6.59 14.24
CA ALA A 6 4.38 5.38 15.05
C ALA A 6 2.95 5.17 15.57
N TYR A 7 2.49 3.91 15.57
CA TYR A 7 1.18 3.59 16.15
C TYR A 7 1.21 3.84 17.67
N PRO A 8 0.21 4.52 18.26
CA PRO A 8 0.14 4.70 19.70
C PRO A 8 0.01 3.34 20.42
N SER A 9 0.93 3.03 21.34
CA SER A 9 1.01 1.72 22.01
C SER A 9 -0.26 1.31 22.76
N ASP A 10 -0.92 2.27 23.41
CA ASP A 10 -2.17 2.06 24.14
C ASP A 10 -3.34 1.67 23.21
N ARG A 11 -3.40 2.26 22.02
CA ARG A 11 -4.36 1.89 20.97
C ARG A 11 -4.07 0.53 20.38
N GLU A 12 -2.81 0.20 20.20
CA GLU A 12 -2.38 -1.09 19.68
C GLU A 12 -2.81 -2.23 20.61
N GLU A 13 -2.54 -2.09 21.91
CA GLU A 13 -2.92 -3.08 22.93
C GLU A 13 -4.45 -3.26 23.01
N ALA A 14 -5.21 -2.17 23.02
CA ALA A 14 -6.67 -2.22 23.04
C ALA A 14 -7.23 -2.89 21.78
N SER A 15 -6.72 -2.55 20.62
CA SER A 15 -7.14 -3.16 19.34
C SER A 15 -6.79 -4.64 19.27
N ALA A 16 -5.59 -5.01 19.72
CA ALA A 16 -5.17 -6.41 19.77
C ALA A 16 -6.03 -7.25 20.72
N ALA A 17 -6.42 -6.69 21.87
CA ALA A 17 -7.33 -7.36 22.81
C ALA A 17 -8.72 -7.58 22.19
N GLN A 18 -9.27 -6.58 21.48
CA GLN A 18 -10.54 -6.70 20.77
C GLN A 18 -10.49 -7.76 19.66
N VAL A 19 -9.43 -7.78 18.87
CA VAL A 19 -9.24 -8.77 17.81
C VAL A 19 -9.19 -10.19 18.39
N ARG A 20 -8.39 -10.41 19.44
CA ARG A 20 -8.34 -11.73 20.11
C ARG A 20 -9.69 -12.17 20.69
N ALA A 21 -10.44 -11.26 21.29
CA ALA A 21 -11.76 -11.57 21.82
C ALA A 21 -12.77 -11.92 20.70
N LEU A 22 -12.73 -11.20 19.59
CA LEU A 22 -13.56 -11.48 18.41
C LEU A 22 -13.19 -12.84 17.79
N GLU A 23 -11.92 -13.12 17.61
CA GLU A 23 -11.43 -14.41 17.11
C GLU A 23 -11.91 -15.57 17.97
N ALA A 24 -11.72 -15.48 19.30
CA ALA A 24 -12.18 -16.50 20.24
C ALA A 24 -13.71 -16.75 20.11
N LEU A 25 -14.50 -15.68 20.00
CA LEU A 25 -15.96 -15.80 19.83
C LEU A 25 -16.34 -16.44 18.48
N LEU A 26 -15.63 -16.13 17.41
CA LEU A 26 -15.89 -16.73 16.09
C LEU A 26 -15.53 -18.22 16.07
N ILE A 27 -14.45 -18.61 16.76
CA ILE A 27 -14.08 -20.03 16.94
C ILE A 27 -15.11 -20.76 17.77
N GLU A 28 -15.56 -20.19 18.90
CA GLU A 28 -16.60 -20.77 19.74
C GLU A 28 -17.90 -21.00 18.97
N LYS A 29 -18.26 -20.06 18.10
CA LYS A 29 -19.46 -20.17 17.24
C LYS A 29 -19.28 -21.07 16.01
N GLY A 30 -18.10 -21.63 15.80
CA GLY A 30 -17.79 -22.48 14.63
C GLY A 30 -17.77 -21.76 13.30
N VAL A 31 -17.65 -20.43 13.29
CA VAL A 31 -17.56 -19.62 12.05
C VAL A 31 -16.17 -19.73 11.41
N ILE A 32 -15.14 -19.80 12.23
CA ILE A 32 -13.74 -20.00 11.80
C ILE A 32 -13.08 -21.10 12.65
N THR A 33 -11.94 -21.58 12.20
CA THR A 33 -11.08 -22.52 12.95
C THR A 33 -9.90 -21.79 13.57
N GLY A 34 -9.23 -22.40 14.57
CA GLY A 34 -8.11 -21.80 15.28
C GLY A 34 -6.90 -21.44 14.41
N GLY A 35 -6.76 -21.97 13.20
CA GLY A 35 -5.66 -21.60 12.29
C GLY A 35 -6.10 -20.70 11.14
N THR A 36 -7.34 -20.18 11.15
CA THR A 36 -7.87 -19.39 10.02
C THR A 36 -7.16 -18.04 9.91
N VAL A 37 -6.98 -17.36 11.06
CA VAL A 37 -6.30 -16.05 11.09
C VAL A 37 -4.84 -16.18 10.68
N ASP A 38 -4.13 -17.19 11.20
CA ASP A 38 -2.73 -17.45 10.84
C ASP A 38 -2.54 -17.71 9.35
N LYS A 39 -3.47 -18.44 8.71
CA LYS A 39 -3.44 -18.65 7.25
C LYS A 39 -3.60 -17.35 6.46
N VAL A 40 -4.51 -16.50 6.90
CA VAL A 40 -4.72 -15.19 6.24
C VAL A 40 -3.50 -14.29 6.42
N LEU A 41 -2.94 -14.24 7.63
CA LEU A 41 -1.72 -13.48 7.90
C LEU A 41 -0.54 -14.00 7.06
N GLY A 42 -0.33 -15.32 7.01
CA GLY A 42 0.71 -15.93 6.18
C GLY A 42 0.57 -15.59 4.70
N TYR A 43 -0.65 -15.52 4.18
CA TYR A 43 -0.91 -15.08 2.80
C TYR A 43 -0.48 -13.62 2.57
N PHE A 44 -0.80 -12.70 3.48
CA PHE A 44 -0.34 -11.32 3.38
C PHE A 44 1.17 -11.17 3.52
N GLU A 45 1.82 -12.01 4.32
CA GLU A 45 3.27 -11.97 4.51
C GLU A 45 4.03 -12.55 3.31
N SER A 46 3.52 -13.59 2.66
CA SER A 46 4.20 -14.28 1.56
C SER A 46 3.81 -13.78 0.18
N GLU A 47 2.52 -13.51 -0.05
CA GLU A 47 1.98 -13.23 -1.38
C GLU A 47 1.69 -11.74 -1.61
N MET A 48 1.11 -11.03 -0.60
CA MET A 48 0.79 -9.61 -0.70
C MET A 48 1.87 -8.74 -0.05
N THR A 49 3.04 -8.68 -0.64
CA THR A 49 4.25 -8.13 -0.03
C THR A 49 4.82 -6.97 -0.85
N PRO A 50 5.51 -5.99 -0.21
CA PRO A 50 6.26 -4.95 -0.91
C PRO A 50 7.33 -5.48 -1.85
N LEU A 51 7.72 -6.76 -1.72
CA LEU A 51 8.65 -7.41 -2.65
C LEU A 51 8.14 -7.42 -4.08
N ASN A 52 6.82 -7.54 -4.27
CA ASN A 52 6.19 -7.55 -5.57
C ASN A 52 6.37 -6.18 -6.26
N GLY A 53 6.07 -5.09 -5.55
CA GLY A 53 6.32 -3.73 -6.06
C GLY A 53 7.79 -3.49 -6.39
N ARG A 54 8.72 -4.01 -5.59
CA ARG A 54 10.16 -3.90 -5.88
C ARG A 54 10.55 -4.62 -7.17
N LYS A 55 9.99 -5.80 -7.46
CA LYS A 55 10.24 -6.52 -8.71
C LYS A 55 9.78 -5.70 -9.91
N ILE A 56 8.57 -5.10 -9.83
CA ILE A 56 8.00 -4.25 -10.89
C ILE A 56 8.91 -3.04 -11.14
N VAL A 57 9.28 -2.32 -10.07
CA VAL A 57 10.12 -1.12 -10.16
C VAL A 57 11.52 -1.46 -10.69
N ALA A 58 12.15 -2.52 -10.19
CA ALA A 58 13.46 -2.94 -10.65
C ALA A 58 13.45 -3.31 -12.14
N ARG A 59 12.41 -3.99 -12.60
CA ARG A 59 12.24 -4.30 -14.03
C ARG A 59 12.06 -3.02 -14.85
N ALA A 60 11.23 -2.08 -14.40
CA ALA A 60 11.03 -0.82 -15.10
C ALA A 60 12.29 0.03 -15.21
N TRP A 61 13.18 -0.01 -14.21
CA TRP A 61 14.45 0.71 -14.24
C TRP A 61 15.49 0.10 -15.18
N THR A 62 15.41 -1.21 -15.43
CA THR A 62 16.38 -1.93 -16.25
C THR A 62 15.90 -2.21 -17.67
N ASP A 63 14.61 -2.04 -17.95
CA ASP A 63 13.97 -2.29 -19.24
C ASP A 63 13.05 -1.12 -19.62
N PRO A 64 13.52 -0.17 -20.45
CA PRO A 64 12.71 0.98 -20.88
C PRO A 64 11.45 0.60 -21.67
N GLU A 65 11.46 -0.53 -22.38
CA GLU A 65 10.28 -1.03 -23.10
C GLU A 65 9.21 -1.51 -22.11
N PHE A 66 9.62 -2.24 -21.08
CA PHE A 66 8.71 -2.61 -20.01
C PHE A 66 8.16 -1.39 -19.28
N ALA A 67 9.01 -0.39 -18.97
CA ALA A 67 8.57 0.85 -18.32
C ALA A 67 7.48 1.58 -19.13
N ARG A 68 7.62 1.63 -20.46
CA ARG A 68 6.58 2.22 -21.33
C ARG A 68 5.27 1.44 -21.32
N ARG A 69 5.35 0.08 -21.37
CA ARG A 69 4.15 -0.76 -21.27
C ARG A 69 3.50 -0.64 -19.91
N LEU A 70 4.28 -0.59 -18.83
CA LEU A 70 3.80 -0.42 -17.46
C LEU A 70 3.00 0.87 -17.28
N ALA A 71 3.46 1.97 -17.88
CA ALA A 71 2.74 3.25 -17.83
C ALA A 71 1.49 3.27 -18.72
N ALA A 72 1.47 2.51 -19.82
CA ALA A 72 0.36 2.48 -20.77
C ALA A 72 -0.76 1.51 -20.33
N ASP A 73 -0.40 0.32 -19.84
CA ASP A 73 -1.30 -0.72 -19.36
C ASP A 73 -0.62 -1.50 -18.23
N THR A 74 -0.78 -1.00 -17.02
CA THR A 74 -0.15 -1.58 -15.84
C THR A 74 -0.55 -3.03 -15.60
N PRO A 75 -1.84 -3.42 -15.65
CA PRO A 75 -2.24 -4.82 -15.46
C PRO A 75 -1.57 -5.77 -16.46
N ALA A 76 -1.57 -5.42 -17.75
CA ALA A 76 -0.95 -6.24 -18.78
C ALA A 76 0.57 -6.37 -18.58
N ALA A 77 1.26 -5.29 -18.24
CA ALA A 77 2.70 -5.31 -17.97
C ALA A 77 3.05 -6.12 -16.72
N VAL A 78 2.26 -5.99 -15.65
CA VAL A 78 2.45 -6.76 -14.41
C VAL A 78 2.24 -8.26 -14.65
N ALA A 79 1.32 -8.64 -15.53
CA ALA A 79 1.08 -10.03 -15.90
C ALA A 79 2.26 -10.69 -16.64
N GLU A 80 3.22 -9.90 -17.18
CA GLU A 80 4.46 -10.43 -17.76
C GLU A 80 5.44 -10.96 -16.68
N LEU A 81 5.22 -10.58 -15.40
CA LEU A 81 6.08 -10.98 -14.31
C LEU A 81 5.53 -12.20 -13.59
N ASP A 82 6.43 -13.05 -13.12
CA ASP A 82 6.05 -14.17 -12.25
C ASP A 82 5.77 -13.66 -10.84
N LEU A 83 4.54 -13.20 -10.65
CA LEU A 83 4.03 -12.67 -9.39
C LEU A 83 2.81 -13.48 -8.96
N PRO A 84 2.51 -13.52 -7.65
CA PRO A 84 1.36 -14.27 -7.14
C PRO A 84 0.04 -13.87 -7.82
N ASP A 85 -0.87 -14.84 -7.96
CA ASP A 85 -2.21 -14.61 -8.50
C ASP A 85 -2.94 -13.50 -7.72
N GLY A 86 -3.71 -12.69 -8.43
CA GLY A 86 -4.42 -11.54 -7.86
C GLY A 86 -3.69 -10.20 -7.96
N MET A 87 -2.45 -10.19 -8.46
CA MET A 87 -1.69 -8.94 -8.69
C MET A 87 -2.26 -8.08 -9.81
N ALA A 88 -2.90 -8.71 -10.80
CA ALA A 88 -3.55 -8.01 -11.92
C ALA A 88 -4.93 -7.42 -11.57
N GLY A 89 -5.33 -7.52 -10.31
CA GLY A 89 -6.65 -7.12 -9.83
C GLY A 89 -7.64 -8.29 -9.87
N ALA A 90 -8.03 -8.79 -8.69
CA ALA A 90 -9.23 -9.59 -8.59
C ALA A 90 -10.41 -8.68 -8.91
N GLU A 91 -11.36 -9.17 -9.72
CA GLU A 91 -12.66 -8.57 -10.01
C GLU A 91 -12.77 -7.04 -9.85
N GLY A 92 -12.24 -6.27 -10.82
CA GLY A 92 -12.48 -4.82 -10.92
C GLY A 92 -11.46 -3.91 -10.20
N GLU A 93 -10.44 -4.44 -9.57
CA GLU A 93 -9.33 -3.62 -9.07
C GLU A 93 -8.33 -3.35 -10.20
N HIS A 94 -8.19 -2.08 -10.55
CA HIS A 94 -7.21 -1.65 -11.54
C HIS A 94 -6.01 -1.02 -10.85
N ILE A 95 -4.83 -1.60 -11.04
CA ILE A 95 -3.58 -0.97 -10.65
C ILE A 95 -3.11 -0.08 -11.80
N ALA A 96 -2.77 1.16 -11.49
CA ALA A 96 -2.18 2.11 -12.44
C ALA A 96 -0.82 2.57 -11.93
N ALA A 97 0.18 2.49 -12.79
CA ALA A 97 1.50 3.07 -12.52
C ALA A 97 1.53 4.53 -12.97
N VAL A 98 1.89 5.42 -12.06
CA VAL A 98 2.18 6.81 -12.36
C VAL A 98 3.68 7.05 -12.30
N VAL A 99 4.22 7.75 -13.28
CA VAL A 99 5.66 7.99 -13.40
C VAL A 99 5.98 9.40 -12.93
N ASN A 100 6.96 9.53 -12.04
CA ASN A 100 7.55 10.81 -11.74
C ASN A 100 8.46 11.24 -12.90
N GLU A 101 8.34 12.49 -13.30
CA GLU A 101 9.13 13.09 -14.38
C GLU A 101 10.01 14.22 -13.83
N PRO A 102 11.05 14.66 -14.56
CA PRO A 102 11.79 15.84 -14.16
C PRO A 102 10.86 17.04 -13.91
N GLY A 103 10.88 17.58 -12.70
CA GLY A 103 10.00 18.68 -12.28
C GLY A 103 8.57 18.26 -11.89
N ILE A 104 8.23 16.96 -11.90
CA ILE A 104 6.92 16.45 -11.48
C ILE A 104 7.07 15.30 -10.50
N HIS A 105 6.43 15.42 -9.33
CA HIS A 105 6.33 14.36 -8.33
C HIS A 105 4.88 14.00 -8.06
N ASN A 106 4.53 12.74 -8.24
CA ASN A 106 3.17 12.26 -7.98
C ASN A 106 3.04 11.80 -6.52
N LEU A 107 2.04 12.33 -5.82
CA LEU A 107 1.64 11.86 -4.50
C LEU A 107 0.28 11.19 -4.58
N VAL A 108 0.29 9.86 -4.62
CA VAL A 108 -0.96 9.08 -4.70
C VAL A 108 -1.57 8.92 -3.32
N ILE A 109 -2.78 9.45 -3.15
CA ILE A 109 -3.54 9.34 -1.90
C ILE A 109 -5.03 9.21 -2.16
N CYS A 110 -5.69 8.25 -1.50
CA CYS A 110 -7.14 8.15 -1.54
C CYS A 110 -7.75 8.96 -0.39
N THR A 111 -8.49 10.02 -0.71
CA THR A 111 -9.14 10.88 0.29
C THR A 111 -10.49 10.33 0.78
N LEU A 112 -11.09 9.38 0.06
CA LEU A 112 -12.39 8.79 0.40
C LEU A 112 -12.28 7.58 1.32
N CYS A 113 -11.82 6.45 0.78
CA CYS A 113 -11.86 5.14 1.43
C CYS A 113 -10.50 4.63 1.91
N SER A 114 -9.40 5.36 1.68
CA SER A 114 -8.03 4.89 1.97
C SER A 114 -7.61 3.64 1.18
N CYS A 115 -8.01 3.54 -0.11
CA CYS A 115 -7.54 2.48 -1.00
C CYS A 115 -6.02 2.43 -1.03
N PHE A 116 -5.48 1.23 -1.05
CA PHE A 116 -4.05 0.97 -1.03
C PHE A 116 -3.76 -0.28 -1.86
N PRO A 117 -2.76 -0.29 -2.72
CA PRO A 117 -2.48 -1.43 -3.59
C PRO A 117 -1.76 -2.55 -2.80
N TRP A 118 -2.49 -3.28 -1.96
CA TRP A 118 -1.96 -4.33 -1.09
C TRP A 118 -1.10 -5.37 -1.82
N PRO A 119 -1.49 -5.86 -3.03
CA PRO A 119 -0.71 -6.87 -3.72
C PRO A 119 0.73 -6.44 -4.04
N VAL A 120 0.97 -5.13 -4.22
CA VAL A 120 2.28 -4.59 -4.60
C VAL A 120 3.04 -3.91 -3.46
N LEU A 121 2.33 -3.37 -2.46
CA LEU A 121 2.93 -2.60 -1.37
C LEU A 121 2.76 -3.25 0.01
N GLY A 122 2.06 -4.39 0.09
CA GLY A 122 1.73 -5.03 1.35
C GLY A 122 0.64 -4.28 2.12
N LEU A 123 0.54 -4.54 3.42
CA LEU A 123 -0.44 -3.87 4.28
C LEU A 123 -0.11 -2.37 4.42
N PRO A 124 -1.12 -1.50 4.33
CA PRO A 124 -0.90 -0.07 4.49
C PRO A 124 -0.44 0.26 5.92
N PRO A 125 0.48 1.20 6.09
CA PRO A 125 0.81 1.72 7.40
C PRO A 125 -0.42 2.41 8.01
N TYR A 126 -0.57 2.35 9.34
CA TYR A 126 -1.75 2.87 10.03
C TYR A 126 -2.03 4.35 9.72
N TRP A 127 -0.97 5.17 9.62
CA TRP A 127 -1.09 6.60 9.34
C TRP A 127 -1.72 6.89 7.96
N TYR A 128 -1.57 5.98 6.98
CA TYR A 128 -2.23 6.11 5.69
C TYR A 128 -3.76 5.98 5.82
N LYS A 129 -4.24 5.23 6.81
CA LYS A 129 -5.68 5.09 7.10
C LYS A 129 -6.26 6.29 7.86
N ASP A 130 -5.42 7.12 8.49
CA ASP A 130 -5.86 8.29 9.24
C ASP A 130 -6.49 9.34 8.30
N PRO A 131 -7.78 9.72 8.49
CA PRO A 131 -8.44 10.71 7.67
C PRO A 131 -7.81 12.10 7.80
N VAL A 132 -7.22 12.44 8.95
CA VAL A 132 -6.53 13.71 9.17
C VAL A 132 -5.26 13.78 8.33
N PHE A 133 -4.48 12.71 8.31
CA PHE A 133 -3.31 12.58 7.44
C PHE A 133 -3.69 12.75 5.97
N ARG A 134 -4.70 12.03 5.51
CA ARG A 134 -5.14 12.07 4.09
C ARG A 134 -5.63 13.46 3.68
N ALA A 135 -6.39 14.13 4.56
CA ALA A 135 -6.83 15.50 4.31
C ALA A 135 -5.66 16.51 4.26
N ARG A 136 -4.63 16.31 5.10
CA ARG A 136 -3.40 17.11 5.06
C ARG A 136 -2.60 16.86 3.79
N ALA A 137 -2.44 15.60 3.38
CA ALA A 137 -1.71 15.24 2.17
C ALA A 137 -2.30 15.90 0.92
N ALA A 138 -3.63 16.02 0.84
CA ALA A 138 -4.29 16.73 -0.26
C ALA A 138 -4.14 18.26 -0.20
N ARG A 139 -4.04 18.87 0.99
CA ARG A 139 -3.96 20.34 1.16
C ARG A 139 -2.54 20.86 1.22
N GLU A 140 -1.63 20.10 1.80
CA GLU A 140 -0.25 20.50 2.09
C GLU A 140 0.74 19.40 1.67
N PRO A 141 0.69 18.93 0.39
CA PRO A 141 1.42 17.74 -0.05
C PRO A 141 2.93 17.86 0.18
N ARG A 142 3.54 19.04 -0.08
CA ARG A 142 4.98 19.26 0.14
C ARG A 142 5.39 19.12 1.60
N LYS A 143 4.56 19.60 2.54
CA LYS A 143 4.86 19.45 3.97
C LYS A 143 4.83 17.99 4.38
N VAL A 144 3.80 17.27 3.93
CA VAL A 144 3.66 15.83 4.21
C VAL A 144 4.81 15.03 3.61
N LEU A 145 5.19 15.30 2.37
CA LEU A 145 6.35 14.67 1.73
C LEU A 145 7.64 14.92 2.52
N LYS A 146 7.88 16.16 2.95
CA LYS A 146 9.04 16.49 3.79
C LYS A 146 9.04 15.76 5.14
N GLU A 147 7.89 15.64 5.79
CA GLU A 147 7.72 14.86 7.02
C GLU A 147 8.00 13.37 6.81
N LEU A 148 7.69 12.84 5.62
CA LEU A 148 8.00 11.47 5.19
C LEU A 148 9.47 11.29 4.74
N GLY A 149 10.27 12.36 4.75
CA GLY A 149 11.68 12.34 4.37
C GLY A 149 11.94 12.54 2.87
N VAL A 150 10.92 12.95 2.11
CA VAL A 150 11.05 13.29 0.68
C VAL A 150 11.25 14.79 0.53
N ALA A 151 12.47 15.20 0.18
CA ALA A 151 12.78 16.58 -0.16
C ALA A 151 12.64 16.77 -1.67
N LEU A 152 11.88 17.80 -2.06
CA LEU A 152 11.69 18.19 -3.46
C LEU A 152 12.27 19.58 -3.68
N GLU A 153 12.81 19.81 -4.89
CA GLU A 153 13.20 21.15 -5.33
C GLU A 153 11.97 22.08 -5.37
N ASP A 154 12.19 23.37 -5.16
CA ASP A 154 11.10 24.36 -5.01
C ASP A 154 10.20 24.46 -6.27
N ASP A 155 10.76 24.23 -7.44
CA ASP A 155 10.09 24.27 -8.74
C ASP A 155 9.42 22.95 -9.13
N THR A 156 9.59 21.87 -8.35
CA THR A 156 8.93 20.59 -8.63
C THR A 156 7.42 20.70 -8.39
N GLU A 157 6.60 20.42 -9.39
CA GLU A 157 5.15 20.30 -9.24
C GLU A 157 4.79 19.02 -8.49
N VAL A 158 3.90 19.11 -7.49
CA VAL A 158 3.32 17.92 -6.83
C VAL A 158 1.90 17.72 -7.34
N ARG A 159 1.65 16.55 -7.91
CA ARG A 159 0.35 16.13 -8.49
C ARG A 159 -0.30 15.03 -7.66
#